data_6adcf744cb9ed7d77c9a2907cbb4b937
#
_entry.id   6adcf744cb9ed7d77c9a2907cbb4b937
#
_cell.length_a   1.000
_cell.length_b   1.000
_cell.length_c   1.000
_cell.angle_alpha   90.00
_cell.angle_beta   90.00
_cell.angle_gamma   90.00
#
_symmetry.space_group_name_H-M   'P 1'
#
loop_
_entity.id
_entity.type
_entity.pdbx_description
1 polymer ?
#
loop_
_entity_poly.entity_id
_entity_poly.type
_entity_poly.pdbx_seq_one_letter_code
_entity_poly.pdbx_strand_id
1 'polypeptide(L)'
;MEYTLEFSHGIVTLNEEQLAVVTSPLTENQRILASAGSGKTTTITSRIAYLVENYGIKPTQILLVSFSRSAAQEMIHRVHRLIGPVEMYAGTFHALSAQILREQTTIKDQPFLDELPYRLVAWLASQFRSKGLTA
;
A
#
# COMPACT_ATOMS: atom_id res chain seq x y z
N MET A 1 -6.22 -2.06 -26.46
CA MET A 1 -5.23 -1.00 -26.66
C MET A 1 -4.34 -0.92 -25.42
N GLU A 2 -3.08 -0.83 -25.62
CA GLU A 2 -2.09 -0.73 -24.54
C GLU A 2 -1.56 0.69 -24.46
N TYR A 3 -1.31 1.13 -23.23
CA TYR A 3 -0.81 2.46 -22.92
C TYR A 3 0.52 2.36 -22.18
N THR A 4 1.48 3.15 -22.58
CA THR A 4 2.79 3.18 -21.93
C THR A 4 2.91 4.42 -21.07
N LEU A 5 3.24 4.21 -19.78
CA LEU A 5 3.62 5.28 -18.86
C LEU A 5 5.12 5.23 -18.60
N GLU A 6 5.75 6.39 -18.76
CA GLU A 6 7.16 6.57 -18.44
C GLU A 6 7.31 7.23 -17.07
N PHE A 7 8.19 6.67 -16.26
CA PHE A 7 8.60 7.22 -14.98
C PHE A 7 10.10 7.52 -15.01
N SER A 8 10.60 8.15 -13.97
CA SER A 8 12.01 8.57 -13.92
C SER A 8 13.02 7.43 -14.09
N HIS A 9 12.68 6.21 -13.69
CA HIS A 9 13.57 5.05 -13.69
C HIS A 9 13.04 3.85 -14.47
N GLY A 10 11.85 3.93 -15.03
CA GLY A 10 11.28 2.80 -15.74
C GLY A 10 10.03 3.12 -16.53
N ILE A 11 9.56 2.12 -17.23
CA ILE A 11 8.39 2.17 -18.11
C ILE A 11 7.45 1.05 -17.74
N VAL A 12 6.15 1.31 -17.81
CA VAL A 12 5.12 0.28 -17.61
C VAL A 12 4.09 0.37 -18.74
N THR A 13 3.62 -0.81 -19.18
CA THR A 13 2.54 -0.92 -20.15
C THR A 13 1.26 -1.37 -19.45
N LEU A 14 0.18 -0.62 -19.67
CA LEU A 14 -1.11 -0.82 -19.01
C LEU A 14 -2.22 -0.93 -20.05
N ASN A 15 -3.25 -1.70 -19.74
CA ASN A 15 -4.50 -1.64 -20.51
C ASN A 15 -5.33 -0.42 -20.06
N GLU A 16 -6.46 -0.21 -20.73
CA GLU A 16 -7.33 0.95 -20.48
C GLU A 16 -7.88 0.97 -19.05
N GLU A 17 -8.33 -0.17 -18.52
CA GLU A 17 -8.84 -0.27 -17.16
C GLU A 17 -7.76 0.02 -16.11
N GLN A 18 -6.58 -0.53 -16.31
CA GLN A 18 -5.43 -0.28 -15.43
C GLN A 18 -5.03 1.20 -15.47
N LEU A 19 -4.97 1.79 -16.65
CA LEU A 19 -4.65 3.20 -16.81
C LEU A 19 -5.65 4.09 -16.07
N ALA A 20 -6.94 3.80 -16.19
CA ALA A 20 -7.98 4.55 -15.50
C ALA A 20 -7.78 4.53 -13.97
N VAL A 21 -7.42 3.37 -13.40
CA VAL A 21 -7.12 3.24 -11.97
C VAL A 21 -5.85 4.03 -11.61
N VAL A 22 -4.79 3.86 -12.38
CA VAL A 22 -3.48 4.48 -12.09
C VAL A 22 -3.55 6.00 -12.09
N THR A 23 -4.33 6.58 -13.01
CA THR A 23 -4.42 8.03 -13.21
C THR A 23 -5.61 8.69 -12.52
N SER A 24 -6.43 7.95 -11.79
CA SER A 24 -7.62 8.48 -11.13
C SER A 24 -7.33 9.57 -10.09
N PRO A 25 -8.28 10.47 -9.81
CA PRO A 25 -8.12 11.52 -8.82
C PRO A 25 -7.82 11.00 -7.42
N LEU A 26 -7.10 11.82 -6.62
CA LEU A 26 -6.78 11.51 -5.21
C LEU A 26 -8.02 11.48 -4.30
N THR A 27 -9.09 12.13 -4.70
CA THR A 27 -10.33 12.24 -3.93
C THR A 27 -11.19 10.98 -3.97
N GLU A 28 -10.86 10.02 -4.84
CA GLU A 28 -11.64 8.81 -5.03
C GLU A 28 -11.00 7.62 -4.34
N ASN A 29 -11.80 6.90 -3.56
CA ASN A 29 -11.44 5.58 -3.08
C ASN A 29 -11.76 4.55 -4.17
N GLN A 30 -10.85 3.60 -4.36
CA GLN A 30 -10.99 2.61 -5.41
C GLN A 30 -10.95 1.19 -4.86
N ARG A 31 -11.77 0.34 -5.44
CA ARG A 31 -11.76 -1.10 -5.22
C ARG A 31 -11.44 -1.78 -6.53
N ILE A 32 -10.35 -2.53 -6.57
CA ILE A 32 -9.92 -3.28 -7.75
C ILE A 32 -10.33 -4.73 -7.58
N LEU A 33 -11.21 -5.20 -8.45
CA LEU A 33 -11.61 -6.60 -8.50
C LEU A 33 -10.92 -7.26 -9.69
N ALA A 34 -10.06 -8.23 -9.41
CA ALA A 34 -9.32 -8.92 -10.43
C ALA A 34 -8.93 -10.32 -9.99
N SER A 35 -8.89 -11.25 -10.92
CA SER A 35 -8.42 -12.61 -10.67
C SER A 35 -6.89 -12.66 -10.50
N ALA A 36 -6.39 -13.75 -9.94
CA ALA A 36 -4.96 -14.00 -9.84
C ALA A 36 -4.30 -13.94 -11.22
N GLY A 37 -3.14 -13.27 -11.31
CA GLY A 37 -2.39 -13.12 -12.56
C GLY A 37 -2.93 -12.07 -13.53
N SER A 38 -3.90 -11.27 -13.13
CA SER A 38 -4.55 -10.26 -14.00
C SER A 38 -3.86 -8.88 -13.99
N GLY A 39 -2.69 -8.74 -13.37
CA GLY A 39 -1.94 -7.49 -13.33
C GLY A 39 -2.31 -6.54 -12.19
N LYS A 40 -2.95 -7.01 -11.11
CA LYS A 40 -3.27 -6.20 -9.92
C LYS A 40 -2.04 -5.55 -9.31
N THR A 41 -0.96 -6.30 -9.15
CA THR A 41 0.29 -5.80 -8.58
C THR A 41 0.89 -4.70 -9.45
N THR A 42 0.90 -4.90 -10.76
CA THR A 42 1.35 -3.88 -11.71
C THR A 42 0.51 -2.60 -11.61
N THR A 43 -0.81 -2.73 -11.50
CA THR A 43 -1.71 -1.60 -11.34
C THR A 43 -1.42 -0.82 -10.05
N ILE A 44 -1.30 -1.51 -8.92
CA ILE A 44 -1.05 -0.86 -7.62
C ILE A 44 0.32 -0.18 -7.58
N THR A 45 1.36 -0.85 -8.03
CA THR A 45 2.72 -0.28 -8.05
C THR A 45 2.84 0.90 -9.00
N SER A 46 2.18 0.83 -10.15
CA SER A 46 2.10 1.94 -11.10
C SER A 46 1.31 3.13 -10.53
N ARG A 47 0.24 2.86 -9.78
CA ARG A 47 -0.52 3.91 -9.07
C ARG A 47 0.37 4.64 -8.06
N ILE A 48 1.14 3.91 -7.27
CA ILE A 48 2.08 4.51 -6.32
C ILE A 48 3.10 5.40 -7.04
N ALA A 49 3.72 4.89 -8.09
CA ALA A 49 4.68 5.65 -8.90
C ALA A 49 4.04 6.92 -9.48
N TYR A 50 2.83 6.82 -9.98
CA TYR A 50 2.08 7.95 -10.53
C TYR A 50 1.74 9.00 -9.47
N LEU A 51 1.33 8.59 -8.27
CA LEU A 51 1.06 9.50 -7.15
C LEU A 51 2.30 10.30 -6.77
N VAL A 52 3.46 9.65 -6.74
CA VAL A 52 4.72 10.30 -6.37
C VAL A 52 5.18 11.26 -7.46
N GLU A 53 5.26 10.81 -8.71
CA GLU A 53 5.86 11.60 -9.78
C GLU A 53 4.91 12.60 -10.44
N ASN A 54 3.62 12.29 -10.55
CA ASN A 54 2.67 13.17 -11.24
C ASN A 54 1.84 14.03 -10.28
N TYR A 55 1.47 13.51 -9.10
CA TYR A 55 0.74 14.28 -8.10
C TYR A 55 1.63 14.91 -7.02
N GLY A 56 2.93 14.61 -7.02
CA GLY A 56 3.86 15.16 -6.04
C GLY A 56 3.65 14.67 -4.61
N ILE A 57 3.00 13.53 -4.43
CA ILE A 57 2.81 12.93 -3.10
C ILE A 57 4.14 12.44 -2.58
N LYS A 58 4.47 12.79 -1.35
CA LYS A 58 5.69 12.30 -0.70
C LYS A 58 5.55 10.80 -0.44
N PRO A 59 6.57 9.99 -0.77
CA PRO A 59 6.52 8.54 -0.50
C PRO A 59 6.25 8.20 0.97
N THR A 60 6.70 9.02 1.90
CA THR A 60 6.43 8.87 3.34
C THR A 60 4.96 9.03 3.72
N GLN A 61 4.13 9.57 2.84
CA GLN A 61 2.68 9.71 3.02
C GLN A 61 1.89 8.53 2.47
N ILE A 62 2.57 7.52 1.92
CA ILE A 62 1.95 6.34 1.31
C ILE A 62 2.18 5.13 2.22
N LEU A 63 1.11 4.40 2.51
CA LEU A 63 1.16 3.11 3.20
C LEU A 63 0.83 2.01 2.21
N LEU A 64 1.79 1.11 2.00
CA LEU A 64 1.59 -0.11 1.22
C LEU A 64 1.47 -1.28 2.19
N VAL A 65 0.29 -1.89 2.23
CA VAL A 65 0.00 -2.96 3.19
C VAL A 65 -0.42 -4.22 2.45
N SER A 66 0.15 -5.35 2.85
CA SER A 66 -0.10 -6.64 2.25
C SER A 66 -0.26 -7.73 3.33
N PHE A 67 -0.74 -8.92 2.94
CA PHE A 67 -0.86 -10.05 3.85
C PHE A 67 0.48 -10.70 4.21
N SER A 68 1.48 -10.59 3.35
CA SER A 68 2.80 -11.20 3.58
C SER A 68 3.93 -10.21 3.39
N ARG A 69 5.04 -10.44 4.12
CA ARG A 69 6.25 -9.65 3.99
C ARG A 69 6.85 -9.74 2.59
N SER A 70 6.86 -10.93 2.01
CA SER A 70 7.41 -11.15 0.68
C SER A 70 6.63 -10.39 -0.40
N ALA A 71 5.31 -10.38 -0.31
CA ALA A 71 4.48 -9.60 -1.23
C ALA A 71 4.72 -8.10 -1.08
N ALA A 72 4.80 -7.58 0.15
CA ALA A 72 5.09 -6.17 0.40
C ALA A 72 6.48 -5.78 -0.14
N GLN A 73 7.49 -6.61 0.08
CA GLN A 73 8.84 -6.37 -0.43
C GLN A 73 8.91 -6.42 -1.96
N GLU A 74 8.22 -7.36 -2.59
CA GLU A 74 8.16 -7.43 -4.05
C GLU A 74 7.52 -6.18 -4.63
N MET A 75 6.44 -5.70 -4.03
CA MET A 75 5.76 -4.48 -4.47
C MET A 75 6.66 -3.25 -4.34
N ILE A 76 7.37 -3.09 -3.22
CA ILE A 76 8.29 -1.97 -3.07
C ILE A 76 9.45 -2.04 -4.06
N HIS A 77 9.96 -3.21 -4.38
CA HIS A 77 10.97 -3.39 -5.42
C HIS A 77 10.47 -2.95 -6.79
N ARG A 78 9.22 -3.27 -7.12
CA ARG A 78 8.61 -2.82 -8.38
C ARG A 78 8.45 -1.30 -8.43
N VAL A 79 8.07 -0.68 -7.33
CA VAL A 79 8.02 0.78 -7.21
C VAL A 79 9.40 1.38 -7.41
N HIS A 80 10.43 0.84 -6.78
CA HIS A 80 11.81 1.31 -6.93
C HIS A 80 12.32 1.21 -8.37
N ARG A 81 11.89 0.20 -9.12
CA ARG A 81 12.25 0.10 -10.55
C ARG A 81 11.62 1.20 -11.41
N LEU A 82 10.50 1.75 -10.98
CA LEU A 82 9.81 2.81 -11.72
C LEU A 82 10.27 4.22 -11.35
N ILE A 83 10.49 4.48 -10.05
CA ILE A 83 10.78 5.83 -9.56
C ILE A 83 12.11 5.93 -8.81
N GLY A 84 12.89 4.86 -8.75
CA GLY A 84 14.12 4.80 -7.98
C GLY A 84 13.89 4.50 -6.50
N PRO A 85 14.97 4.42 -5.69
CA PRO A 85 14.85 4.18 -4.26
C PRO A 85 14.10 5.32 -3.57
N VAL A 86 13.03 4.98 -2.85
CA VAL A 86 12.24 5.93 -2.07
C VAL A 86 11.98 5.36 -0.69
N GLU A 87 11.88 6.24 0.30
CA GLU A 87 11.53 5.88 1.65
C GLU A 87 10.00 5.85 1.78
N MET A 88 9.44 4.66 1.86
CA MET A 88 8.01 4.42 1.92
C MET A 88 7.72 3.27 2.87
N TYR A 89 6.62 3.35 3.63
CA TYR A 89 6.19 2.21 4.42
C TYR A 89 5.62 1.12 3.51
N ALA A 90 6.19 -0.08 3.61
CA ALA A 90 5.67 -1.28 2.98
C ALA A 90 5.79 -2.46 3.96
N GLY A 91 4.68 -3.09 4.28
CA GLY A 91 4.66 -4.17 5.26
C GLY A 91 3.33 -4.87 5.37
N THR A 92 3.20 -5.69 6.40
CA THR A 92 1.97 -6.40 6.70
C THR A 92 1.05 -5.59 7.60
N PHE A 93 -0.24 -5.94 7.61
CA PHE A 93 -1.21 -5.37 8.56
C PHE A 93 -0.78 -5.59 10.01
N HIS A 94 -0.24 -6.77 10.32
CA HIS A 94 0.24 -7.11 11.65
C HIS A 94 1.41 -6.22 12.10
N ALA A 95 2.39 -6.02 11.22
CA ALA A 95 3.54 -5.16 11.50
C ALA A 95 3.12 -3.70 11.67
N LEU A 96 2.23 -3.19 10.82
CA LEU A 96 1.69 -1.84 10.94
C LEU A 96 0.92 -1.65 12.24
N SER A 97 0.08 -2.62 12.61
CA SER A 97 -0.69 -2.59 13.84
C SER A 97 0.21 -2.55 15.07
N ALA A 98 1.25 -3.39 15.09
CA ALA A 98 2.25 -3.39 16.16
C ALA A 98 2.99 -2.07 16.27
N GLN A 99 3.35 -1.45 15.15
CA GLN A 99 4.00 -0.15 15.13
C GLN A 99 3.09 0.95 15.69
N ILE A 100 1.83 1.02 15.26
CA ILE A 100 0.86 1.99 15.78
C ILE A 100 0.71 1.85 17.29
N LEU A 101 0.63 0.63 17.81
CA LEU A 101 0.53 0.40 19.24
C LEU A 101 1.76 0.86 20.01
N ARG A 102 2.95 0.59 19.49
CA ARG A 102 4.22 1.05 20.11
C ARG A 102 4.32 2.56 20.18
N GLU A 103 3.78 3.26 19.19
CA GLU A 103 3.76 4.73 19.15
C GLU A 103 2.72 5.33 20.11
N GLN A 104 1.59 4.64 20.30
CA GLN A 104 0.48 5.12 21.11
C GLN A 104 0.54 4.69 22.59
N THR A 105 1.36 3.73 22.95
CA THR A 105 1.44 3.18 24.30
C THR A 105 2.88 3.14 24.81
N THR A 106 3.04 3.27 26.14
CA THR A 106 4.31 3.09 26.84
C THR A 106 4.75 1.62 26.97
N ILE A 107 4.04 0.71 26.33
CA ILE A 107 4.31 -0.74 26.38
C ILE A 107 5.44 -1.06 25.37
N LYS A 108 6.66 -0.60 25.68
CA LYS A 108 7.78 -0.79 24.75
C LYS A 108 8.43 -2.17 24.79
N ASP A 109 8.20 -2.99 25.82
CA ASP A 109 8.98 -4.21 26.06
C ASP A 109 8.15 -5.40 26.56
N GLN A 110 6.99 -5.69 25.94
CA GLN A 110 6.22 -6.84 26.39
C GLN A 110 6.37 -8.03 25.43
N PRO A 111 6.81 -9.20 25.94
CA PRO A 111 7.11 -10.37 25.10
C PRO A 111 5.88 -11.02 24.44
N PHE A 112 4.67 -10.61 24.77
CA PHE A 112 3.44 -11.10 24.15
C PHE A 112 2.97 -10.28 22.94
N LEU A 113 3.76 -9.33 22.44
CA LEU A 113 3.45 -8.63 21.19
C LEU A 113 3.37 -9.58 19.99
N ASP A 114 4.05 -10.72 20.07
CA ASP A 114 3.98 -11.76 19.02
C ASP A 114 2.66 -12.55 19.04
N GLU A 115 1.96 -12.58 20.19
CA GLU A 115 0.66 -13.24 20.35
C GLU A 115 -0.54 -12.31 20.15
N LEU A 116 -0.27 -11.03 19.87
CA LEU A 116 -1.30 -10.00 19.78
C LEU A 116 -1.92 -9.76 18.37
N PRO A 117 -1.57 -10.45 17.28
CA PRO A 117 -2.09 -10.08 15.97
C PRO A 117 -3.61 -10.01 15.90
N TYR A 118 -4.29 -11.00 16.50
CA TYR A 118 -5.75 -11.07 16.49
C TYR A 118 -6.44 -10.01 17.36
N ARG A 119 -5.91 -9.75 18.53
CA ARG A 119 -6.47 -8.73 19.44
C ARG A 119 -6.25 -7.33 18.88
N LEU A 120 -5.13 -7.10 18.22
CA LEU A 120 -4.80 -5.85 17.57
C LEU A 120 -5.67 -5.55 16.37
N VAL A 121 -5.84 -6.52 15.49
CA VAL A 121 -6.73 -6.40 14.34
C VAL A 121 -8.16 -6.17 14.80
N ALA A 122 -8.62 -6.90 15.83
CA ALA A 122 -9.95 -6.72 16.41
C ALA A 122 -10.12 -5.33 17.04
N TRP A 123 -9.09 -4.82 17.74
CA TRP A 123 -9.12 -3.49 18.33
C TRP A 123 -9.11 -2.40 17.24
N LEU A 124 -8.24 -2.50 16.23
CA LEU A 124 -8.22 -1.58 15.09
C LEU A 124 -9.56 -1.59 14.36
N ALA A 125 -10.11 -2.77 14.08
CA ALA A 125 -11.42 -2.89 13.44
C ALA A 125 -12.52 -2.23 14.27
N SER A 126 -12.44 -2.30 15.60
CA SER A 126 -13.39 -1.62 16.50
C SER A 126 -13.22 -0.09 16.44
N GLN A 127 -12.00 0.41 16.35
CA GLN A 127 -11.72 1.85 16.19
C GLN A 127 -12.21 2.39 14.86
N PHE A 128 -12.04 1.64 13.78
CA PHE A 128 -12.59 2.02 12.48
C PHE A 128 -14.11 2.05 12.48
N ARG A 129 -14.76 1.08 13.12
CA ARG A 129 -16.22 1.04 13.27
C ARG A 129 -16.75 2.21 14.11
N SER A 130 -16.09 2.55 15.19
CA SER A 130 -16.50 3.66 16.06
C SER A 130 -16.41 5.03 15.38
N LYS A 131 -15.56 5.14 14.33
CA LYS A 131 -15.41 6.35 13.52
C LYS A 131 -16.27 6.34 12.24
N GLY A 132 -17.18 5.38 12.08
CA GLY A 132 -18.04 5.27 10.92
C GLY A 132 -17.32 4.87 9.62
N LEU A 133 -16.09 4.37 9.74
CA LEU A 133 -15.33 3.84 8.61
C LEU A 133 -15.66 2.35 8.47
N THR A 134 -16.42 2.00 7.47
CA THR A 134 -16.66 0.60 7.10
C THR A 134 -15.52 0.07 6.25
N ALA A 135 -15.03 -1.06 6.68
CA ALA A 135 -14.04 -1.80 5.88
C ALA A 135 -14.64 -2.26 4.54
#